data_5f831c43414aaac60d6318309c7a0fcf
#
_entry.id   5f831c43414aaac60d6318309c7a0fcf
#
_cell.length_a   1.000
_cell.length_b   1.000
_cell.length_c   1.000
_cell.angle_alpha   90.00
_cell.angle_beta   90.00
_cell.angle_gamma   90.00
#
_symmetry.space_group_name_H-M   'P 1'
#
loop_
_entity.id
_entity.type
_entity.pdbx_description
1 polymer ?
#
loop_
_entity_poly.entity_id
_entity_poly.type
_entity_poly.pdbx_seq_one_letter_code
_entity_poly.pdbx_strand_id
1 'polypeptide(L)'
;MSTSAPILAVMTSTREALIAAAADLLDRGGPEAVTLREVGRAAGVSHNAPYKHFADKSELLAAIAARELSRQSEIIAARDGPVLSARDLMHGYVRRALRYPERFKLTFRRWERDAAGLGEAASQAHGLLVAAVTCAQAAGELPSGDPERMSSLVRGLAHGAADLALSGHLKSGGKGNADPDTLVDDLFDYLRLAAAK
;
A
#
# COMPACT_ATOMS: atom_id res chain seq x y z
N MET A 1 -46.41 6.00 -2.58
CA MET A 1 -45.62 6.03 -3.83
C MET A 1 -44.15 6.14 -3.43
N SER A 2 -43.48 5.01 -3.36
CA SER A 2 -42.10 4.91 -2.87
C SER A 2 -41.19 4.95 -4.11
N THR A 3 -40.44 6.06 -4.29
CA THR A 3 -39.49 6.22 -5.38
C THR A 3 -38.13 5.70 -4.91
N SER A 4 -37.83 4.45 -5.24
CA SER A 4 -36.48 3.91 -5.11
C SER A 4 -35.56 4.65 -6.08
N ALA A 5 -34.60 5.41 -5.54
CA ALA A 5 -33.50 5.94 -6.32
C ALA A 5 -32.63 4.79 -6.87
N PRO A 6 -32.23 4.80 -8.15
CA PRO A 6 -31.35 3.79 -8.69
C PRO A 6 -29.97 3.98 -8.06
N ILE A 7 -29.47 2.91 -7.40
CA ILE A 7 -28.05 2.79 -7.03
C ILE A 7 -27.26 2.85 -8.34
N LEU A 8 -26.55 3.94 -8.58
CA LEU A 8 -25.62 4.08 -9.70
C LEU A 8 -24.54 3.01 -9.52
N ALA A 9 -24.69 1.88 -10.20
CA ALA A 9 -23.61 0.92 -10.37
C ALA A 9 -22.48 1.66 -11.11
N VAL A 10 -21.42 2.01 -10.40
CA VAL A 10 -20.18 2.52 -11.01
C VAL A 10 -19.73 1.44 -11.98
N MET A 11 -19.88 1.68 -13.28
CA MET A 11 -19.42 0.76 -14.32
C MET A 11 -17.90 0.72 -14.26
N THR A 12 -17.37 -0.26 -13.53
CA THR A 12 -15.95 -0.52 -13.46
C THR A 12 -15.45 -0.84 -14.86
N SER A 13 -14.41 -0.13 -15.32
CA SER A 13 -13.86 -0.39 -16.66
C SER A 13 -13.34 -1.84 -16.74
N THR A 14 -13.33 -2.42 -17.96
CA THR A 14 -12.79 -3.76 -18.19
C THR A 14 -11.36 -3.89 -17.64
N ARG A 15 -10.55 -2.85 -17.78
CA ARG A 15 -9.18 -2.81 -17.24
C ARG A 15 -9.18 -2.93 -15.72
N GLU A 16 -10.03 -2.20 -15.03
CA GLU A 16 -10.15 -2.25 -13.58
C GLU A 16 -10.67 -3.60 -13.08
N ALA A 17 -11.64 -4.20 -13.79
CA ALA A 17 -12.13 -5.54 -13.48
C ALA A 17 -11.02 -6.61 -13.61
N LEU A 18 -10.17 -6.50 -14.63
CA LEU A 18 -9.01 -7.36 -14.83
C LEU A 18 -7.98 -7.19 -13.71
N ILE A 19 -7.65 -5.95 -13.31
CA ILE A 19 -6.72 -5.68 -12.20
C ILE A 19 -7.28 -6.24 -10.88
N ALA A 20 -8.59 -6.08 -10.62
CA ALA A 20 -9.22 -6.62 -9.44
C ALA A 20 -9.14 -8.15 -9.39
N ALA A 21 -9.52 -8.82 -10.48
CA ALA A 21 -9.45 -10.28 -10.59
C ALA A 21 -8.01 -10.81 -10.46
N ALA A 22 -7.04 -10.09 -11.03
CA ALA A 22 -5.62 -10.43 -10.92
C ALA A 22 -5.11 -10.28 -9.48
N ALA A 23 -5.53 -9.24 -8.77
CA ALA A 23 -5.18 -9.04 -7.36
C ALA A 23 -5.75 -10.16 -6.46
N ASP A 24 -6.97 -10.62 -6.74
CA ASP A 24 -7.58 -11.74 -6.00
C ASP A 24 -6.89 -13.09 -6.29
N LEU A 25 -6.42 -13.31 -7.51
CA LEU A 25 -5.62 -14.49 -7.86
C LEU A 25 -4.26 -14.44 -7.18
N LEU A 26 -3.62 -13.26 -7.16
CA LEU A 26 -2.36 -13.02 -6.48
C LEU A 26 -2.45 -13.34 -4.98
N ASP A 27 -3.50 -12.88 -4.31
CA ASP A 27 -3.70 -13.12 -2.87
C ASP A 27 -3.87 -14.60 -2.54
N ARG A 28 -4.47 -15.38 -3.45
CA ARG A 28 -4.76 -16.81 -3.23
C ARG A 28 -3.60 -17.74 -3.56
N GLY A 29 -2.79 -17.40 -4.53
CA GLY A 29 -1.78 -18.32 -5.05
C GLY A 29 -0.48 -17.67 -5.49
N GLY A 30 -0.22 -16.44 -5.03
CA GLY A 30 0.99 -15.72 -5.38
C GLY A 30 1.09 -15.36 -6.88
N PRO A 31 2.26 -14.86 -7.32
CA PRO A 31 2.46 -14.45 -8.70
C PRO A 31 2.24 -15.58 -9.71
N GLU A 32 2.46 -16.83 -9.31
CA GLU A 32 2.32 -17.98 -10.22
C GLU A 32 0.86 -18.26 -10.60
N ALA A 33 -0.09 -17.94 -9.73
CA ALA A 33 -1.52 -18.06 -10.03
C ALA A 33 -2.02 -16.99 -11.02
N VAL A 34 -1.25 -15.92 -11.26
CA VAL A 34 -1.63 -14.80 -12.13
C VAL A 34 -1.16 -15.10 -13.55
N THR A 35 -2.10 -15.43 -14.44
CA THR A 35 -1.90 -15.48 -15.89
C THR A 35 -2.98 -14.67 -16.59
N LEU A 36 -2.68 -14.06 -17.75
CA LEU A 36 -3.70 -13.28 -18.50
C LEU A 36 -4.95 -14.11 -18.79
N ARG A 37 -4.80 -15.40 -19.07
CA ARG A 37 -5.92 -16.33 -19.33
C ARG A 37 -6.80 -16.50 -18.08
N GLU A 38 -6.20 -16.81 -16.94
CA GLU A 38 -6.95 -17.04 -15.69
C GLU A 38 -7.60 -15.72 -15.19
N VAL A 39 -6.93 -14.60 -15.38
CA VAL A 39 -7.47 -13.27 -15.06
C VAL A 39 -8.69 -12.96 -15.92
N GLY A 40 -8.64 -13.20 -17.23
CA GLY A 40 -9.79 -13.03 -18.12
C GLY A 40 -10.97 -13.90 -17.70
N ARG A 41 -10.72 -15.16 -17.35
CA ARG A 41 -11.74 -16.10 -16.85
C ARG A 41 -12.34 -15.62 -15.52
N ALA A 42 -11.50 -15.18 -14.58
CA ALA A 42 -11.93 -14.71 -13.27
C ALA A 42 -12.72 -13.38 -13.35
N ALA A 43 -12.37 -12.51 -14.30
CA ALA A 43 -13.07 -11.25 -14.55
C ALA A 43 -14.36 -11.42 -15.38
N GLY A 44 -14.67 -12.63 -15.87
CA GLY A 44 -15.86 -12.88 -16.68
C GLY A 44 -15.85 -12.23 -18.06
N VAL A 45 -14.66 -11.96 -18.62
CA VAL A 45 -14.49 -11.30 -19.92
C VAL A 45 -14.04 -12.30 -21.00
N SER A 46 -14.10 -11.86 -22.29
CA SER A 46 -13.63 -12.72 -23.39
C SER A 46 -12.15 -13.05 -23.26
N HIS A 47 -11.74 -14.20 -23.81
CA HIS A 47 -10.34 -14.69 -23.79
C HIS A 47 -9.32 -13.65 -24.30
N ASN A 48 -9.70 -12.83 -25.27
CA ASN A 48 -8.83 -11.84 -25.87
C ASN A 48 -8.82 -10.49 -25.13
N ALA A 49 -9.75 -10.25 -24.19
CA ALA A 49 -9.86 -8.96 -23.52
C ALA A 49 -8.60 -8.60 -22.72
N PRO A 50 -7.97 -9.49 -21.93
CA PRO A 50 -6.76 -9.16 -21.19
C PRO A 50 -5.62 -8.68 -22.09
N TYR A 51 -5.43 -9.30 -23.24
CA TYR A 51 -4.36 -8.98 -24.19
C TYR A 51 -4.54 -7.62 -24.91
N LYS A 52 -5.74 -7.02 -24.83
CA LYS A 52 -5.99 -5.66 -25.30
C LYS A 52 -5.55 -4.59 -24.28
N HIS A 53 -5.41 -4.97 -23.02
CA HIS A 53 -5.12 -4.05 -21.91
C HIS A 53 -3.72 -4.22 -21.32
N PHE A 54 -3.12 -5.41 -21.48
CA PHE A 54 -1.82 -5.74 -20.90
C PHE A 54 -1.00 -6.54 -21.91
N ALA A 55 0.20 -6.05 -22.21
CA ALA A 55 1.10 -6.73 -23.13
C ALA A 55 1.57 -8.08 -22.57
N ASP A 56 1.78 -8.15 -21.26
CA ASP A 56 2.26 -9.35 -20.58
C ASP A 56 1.86 -9.39 -19.09
N LYS A 57 2.22 -10.47 -18.41
CA LYS A 57 2.01 -10.67 -16.97
C LYS A 57 2.72 -9.61 -16.13
N SER A 58 3.89 -9.14 -16.56
CA SER A 58 4.67 -8.15 -15.82
C SER A 58 3.93 -6.80 -15.76
N GLU A 59 3.37 -6.37 -16.89
CA GLU A 59 2.57 -5.14 -16.95
C GLU A 59 1.31 -5.24 -16.08
N LEU A 60 0.63 -6.39 -16.09
CA LEU A 60 -0.53 -6.63 -15.24
C LEU A 60 -0.17 -6.60 -13.74
N LEU A 61 0.94 -7.23 -13.34
CA LEU A 61 1.42 -7.20 -11.95
C LEU A 61 1.82 -5.78 -11.52
N ALA A 62 2.47 -5.02 -12.40
CA ALA A 62 2.79 -3.62 -12.12
C ALA A 62 1.54 -2.75 -11.98
N ALA A 63 0.48 -3.02 -12.77
CA ALA A 63 -0.80 -2.34 -12.62
C ALA A 63 -1.48 -2.66 -11.28
N ILE A 64 -1.32 -3.88 -10.73
CA ILE A 64 -1.77 -4.20 -9.37
C ILE A 64 -1.00 -3.35 -8.35
N ALA A 65 0.33 -3.26 -8.46
CA ALA A 65 1.15 -2.46 -7.55
C ALA A 65 0.77 -0.98 -7.59
N ALA A 66 0.59 -0.40 -8.78
CA ALA A 66 0.15 0.99 -8.96
C ALA A 66 -1.22 1.24 -8.31
N ARG A 67 -2.20 0.36 -8.57
CA ARG A 67 -3.54 0.47 -7.99
C ARG A 67 -3.52 0.38 -6.45
N GLU A 68 -2.66 -0.48 -5.89
CA GLU A 68 -2.52 -0.60 -4.44
C GLU A 68 -2.02 0.69 -3.80
N LEU A 69 -1.04 1.36 -4.41
CA LEU A 69 -0.51 2.64 -3.93
C LEU A 69 -1.53 3.77 -4.11
N SER A 70 -2.16 3.89 -5.29
CA SER A 70 -3.19 4.91 -5.56
C SER A 70 -4.37 4.78 -4.61
N ARG A 71 -4.86 3.54 -4.40
CA ARG A 71 -6.00 3.29 -3.49
C ARG A 71 -5.71 3.71 -2.05
N GLN A 72 -4.49 3.54 -1.57
CA GLN A 72 -4.11 4.02 -0.23
C GLN A 72 -4.17 5.54 -0.16
N SER A 73 -3.61 6.21 -1.17
CA SER A 73 -3.64 7.68 -1.27
C SER A 73 -5.08 8.22 -1.36
N GLU A 74 -5.94 7.58 -2.15
CA GLU A 74 -7.36 7.93 -2.28
C GLU A 74 -8.12 7.76 -0.95
N ILE A 75 -7.93 6.64 -0.22
CA ILE A 75 -8.55 6.40 1.08
C ILE A 75 -8.12 7.46 2.09
N ILE A 76 -6.85 7.85 2.09
CA ILE A 76 -6.33 8.89 2.97
C ILE A 76 -6.94 10.26 2.61
N ALA A 77 -6.97 10.60 1.31
CA ALA A 77 -7.50 11.86 0.82
C ALA A 77 -9.03 12.01 0.99
N ALA A 78 -9.77 10.92 0.92
CA ALA A 78 -11.24 10.90 1.05
C ALA A 78 -11.73 10.90 2.51
N ARG A 79 -10.85 10.92 3.50
CA ARG A 79 -11.26 10.94 4.90
C ARG A 79 -11.79 12.31 5.32
N ASP A 80 -12.99 12.31 5.88
CA ASP A 80 -13.49 13.44 6.67
C ASP A 80 -12.84 13.39 8.06
N GLY A 81 -11.98 14.35 8.36
CA GLY A 81 -11.33 14.41 9.68
C GLY A 81 -9.90 14.97 9.64
N PRO A 82 -9.22 14.98 10.78
CA PRO A 82 -7.86 15.50 10.86
C PRO A 82 -6.91 14.69 9.95
N VAL A 83 -5.87 15.37 9.47
CA VAL A 83 -4.79 14.73 8.70
C VAL A 83 -4.24 13.55 9.51
N LEU A 84 -4.06 12.40 8.87
CA LEU A 84 -3.45 11.26 9.54
C LEU A 84 -2.03 11.60 9.97
N SER A 85 -1.71 11.26 11.22
CA SER A 85 -0.34 11.41 11.71
C SER A 85 0.62 10.47 10.94
N ALA A 86 1.90 10.77 10.94
CA ALA A 86 2.92 9.88 10.39
C ALA A 86 2.88 8.51 11.07
N ARG A 87 2.58 8.43 12.38
CA ARG A 87 2.37 7.20 13.13
C ARG A 87 1.20 6.38 12.58
N ASP A 88 0.02 7.00 12.37
CA ASP A 88 -1.16 6.31 11.81
C ASP A 88 -0.91 5.78 10.41
N LEU A 89 -0.17 6.54 9.59
CA LEU A 89 0.22 6.10 8.25
C LEU A 89 1.10 4.84 8.31
N MET A 90 2.05 4.78 9.26
CA MET A 90 2.93 3.61 9.40
C MET A 90 2.18 2.39 9.97
N HIS A 91 1.26 2.56 10.91
CA HIS A 91 0.36 1.47 11.32
C HIS A 91 -0.50 0.97 10.18
N GLY A 92 -1.07 1.88 9.37
CA GLY A 92 -1.81 1.52 8.16
C GLY A 92 -0.95 0.72 7.17
N TYR A 93 0.29 1.14 6.99
CA TYR A 93 1.28 0.47 6.15
C TYR A 93 1.56 -0.96 6.60
N VAL A 94 1.88 -1.16 7.90
CA VAL A 94 2.15 -2.48 8.48
C VAL A 94 0.92 -3.40 8.38
N ARG A 95 -0.24 -2.94 8.81
CA ARG A 95 -1.48 -3.72 8.74
C ARG A 95 -1.79 -4.17 7.31
N ARG A 96 -1.55 -3.30 6.32
CA ARG A 96 -1.77 -3.67 4.93
C ARG A 96 -0.77 -4.69 4.42
N ALA A 97 0.50 -4.55 4.77
CA ALA A 97 1.55 -5.52 4.43
C ALA A 97 1.18 -6.92 4.94
N LEU A 98 0.77 -7.02 6.21
CA LEU A 98 0.38 -8.28 6.83
C LEU A 98 -0.90 -8.88 6.25
N ARG A 99 -1.87 -8.03 5.85
CA ARG A 99 -3.13 -8.47 5.27
C ARG A 99 -3.00 -8.94 3.82
N TYR A 100 -2.11 -8.32 3.03
CA TYR A 100 -1.94 -8.57 1.61
C TYR A 100 -0.44 -8.72 1.25
N PRO A 101 0.22 -9.77 1.75
CA PRO A 101 1.68 -9.89 1.65
C PRO A 101 2.18 -9.95 0.21
N GLU A 102 1.47 -10.63 -0.69
CA GLU A 102 1.90 -10.71 -2.09
C GLU A 102 1.74 -9.38 -2.84
N ARG A 103 0.69 -8.60 -2.55
CA ARG A 103 0.54 -7.24 -3.08
C ARG A 103 1.61 -6.31 -2.52
N PHE A 104 1.92 -6.43 -1.22
CA PHE A 104 2.98 -5.67 -0.58
C PHE A 104 4.33 -5.92 -1.26
N LYS A 105 4.71 -7.17 -1.51
CA LYS A 105 5.94 -7.51 -2.21
C LYS A 105 6.01 -6.89 -3.61
N LEU A 106 4.88 -6.81 -4.33
CA LEU A 106 4.85 -6.17 -5.65
C LEU A 106 5.20 -4.68 -5.61
N THR A 107 4.77 -3.93 -4.59
CA THR A 107 5.02 -2.49 -4.50
C THR A 107 6.51 -2.15 -4.33
N PHE A 108 7.32 -3.12 -3.88
CA PHE A 108 8.77 -2.97 -3.68
C PHE A 108 9.62 -3.77 -4.66
N ARG A 109 8.97 -4.47 -5.58
CA ARG A 109 9.69 -5.18 -6.64
C ARG A 109 10.37 -4.16 -7.57
N ARG A 110 11.58 -4.48 -8.01
CA ARG A 110 12.24 -3.73 -9.08
C ARG A 110 11.55 -4.04 -10.40
N TRP A 111 11.07 -3.02 -11.08
CA TRP A 111 10.41 -3.10 -12.38
C TRP A 111 11.38 -2.62 -13.47
N GLU A 112 11.43 -3.33 -14.58
CA GLU A 112 12.34 -3.00 -15.70
C GLU A 112 11.81 -1.85 -16.57
N ARG A 113 10.51 -1.56 -16.47
CA ARG A 113 9.85 -0.47 -17.18
C ARG A 113 9.03 0.34 -16.18
N ASP A 114 8.89 1.63 -16.45
CA ASP A 114 7.90 2.44 -15.74
C ASP A 114 6.50 1.98 -16.19
N ALA A 115 5.96 1.04 -15.44
CA ALA A 115 4.72 0.38 -15.78
C ALA A 115 3.55 1.20 -15.27
N ALA A 116 2.75 1.70 -16.20
CA ALA A 116 1.34 2.07 -15.99
C ALA A 116 1.05 3.01 -14.79
N GLY A 117 1.84 4.06 -14.60
CA GLY A 117 1.61 5.06 -13.53
C GLY A 117 2.11 4.62 -12.14
N LEU A 118 2.91 3.55 -12.06
CA LEU A 118 3.46 3.09 -10.78
C LEU A 118 4.37 4.14 -10.13
N GLY A 119 5.22 4.82 -10.90
CA GLY A 119 6.10 5.88 -10.41
C GLY A 119 5.31 7.06 -9.84
N GLU A 120 4.24 7.47 -10.51
CA GLU A 120 3.36 8.53 -10.04
C GLU A 120 2.64 8.12 -8.73
N ALA A 121 2.05 6.92 -8.70
CA ALA A 121 1.38 6.39 -7.50
C ALA A 121 2.34 6.27 -6.30
N ALA A 122 3.59 5.85 -6.54
CA ALA A 122 4.62 5.79 -5.52
C ALA A 122 5.01 7.18 -5.01
N SER A 123 5.14 8.16 -5.90
CA SER A 123 5.44 9.55 -5.55
C SER A 123 4.31 10.19 -4.73
N GLN A 124 3.06 9.95 -5.09
CA GLN A 124 1.90 10.44 -4.34
C GLN A 124 1.86 9.83 -2.93
N ALA A 125 2.03 8.51 -2.81
CA ALA A 125 2.05 7.83 -1.51
C ALA A 125 3.20 8.32 -0.62
N HIS A 126 4.38 8.55 -1.21
CA HIS A 126 5.52 9.13 -0.50
C HIS A 126 5.25 10.56 -0.04
N GLY A 127 4.68 11.41 -0.91
CA GLY A 127 4.34 12.80 -0.61
C GLY A 127 3.38 12.95 0.59
N LEU A 128 2.44 12.02 0.75
CA LEU A 128 1.54 11.99 1.92
C LEU A 128 2.31 11.77 3.23
N LEU A 129 3.28 10.87 3.23
CA LEU A 129 4.12 10.63 4.40
C LEU A 129 5.01 11.83 4.71
N VAL A 130 5.63 12.44 3.68
CA VAL A 130 6.45 13.65 3.85
C VAL A 130 5.62 14.81 4.43
N ALA A 131 4.40 15.00 3.94
CA ALA A 131 3.49 16.02 4.48
C ALA A 131 3.14 15.76 5.96
N ALA A 132 2.84 14.52 6.33
CA ALA A 132 2.53 14.14 7.71
C ALA A 132 3.74 14.32 8.63
N VAL A 133 4.94 13.97 8.18
CA VAL A 133 6.20 14.20 8.91
C VAL A 133 6.46 15.69 9.08
N THR A 134 6.29 16.51 8.04
CA THR A 134 6.46 17.96 8.10
C THR A 134 5.52 18.58 9.13
N CYS A 135 4.26 18.19 9.14
CA CYS A 135 3.29 18.63 10.15
C CYS A 135 3.72 18.24 11.57
N ALA A 136 4.16 16.99 11.77
CA ALA A 136 4.60 16.51 13.08
C ALA A 136 5.88 17.21 13.57
N GLN A 137 6.83 17.56 12.69
CA GLN A 137 8.00 18.37 13.01
C GLN A 137 7.60 19.80 13.40
N ALA A 138 6.67 20.42 12.67
CA ALA A 138 6.16 21.75 13.00
C ALA A 138 5.41 21.79 14.33
N ALA A 139 4.77 20.69 14.72
CA ALA A 139 4.10 20.51 16.02
C ALA A 139 5.07 20.15 17.16
N GLY A 140 6.36 19.93 16.90
CA GLY A 140 7.34 19.48 17.90
C GLY A 140 7.17 18.01 18.33
N GLU A 141 6.42 17.23 17.57
CA GLU A 141 6.21 15.80 17.83
C GLU A 141 7.33 14.91 17.26
N LEU A 142 8.04 15.42 16.25
CA LEU A 142 9.22 14.80 15.66
C LEU A 142 10.41 15.77 15.68
N PRO A 143 11.65 15.26 15.75
CA PRO A 143 12.85 16.10 15.67
C PRO A 143 12.86 16.95 14.39
N SER A 144 13.30 18.20 14.51
CA SER A 144 13.51 19.08 13.36
C SER A 144 14.58 18.51 12.42
N GLY A 145 14.50 18.85 11.14
CA GLY A 145 15.46 18.43 10.13
C GLY A 145 14.79 18.17 8.78
N ASP A 146 15.49 17.47 7.91
CA ASP A 146 14.99 17.13 6.57
C ASP A 146 13.81 16.14 6.66
N PRO A 147 12.59 16.54 6.24
CA PRO A 147 11.41 15.69 6.32
C PRO A 147 11.49 14.47 5.38
N GLU A 148 12.20 14.55 4.26
CA GLU A 148 12.42 13.44 3.35
C GLU A 148 13.24 12.33 4.01
N ARG A 149 14.31 12.69 4.72
CA ARG A 149 15.14 11.74 5.46
C ARG A 149 14.37 11.13 6.63
N MET A 150 13.60 11.93 7.36
CA MET A 150 12.76 11.45 8.46
C MET A 150 11.68 10.47 7.93
N SER A 151 11.04 10.80 6.82
CA SER A 151 10.06 9.92 6.16
C SER A 151 10.69 8.60 5.72
N SER A 152 11.92 8.64 5.22
CA SER A 152 12.66 7.43 4.85
C SER A 152 13.02 6.57 6.07
N LEU A 153 13.38 7.19 7.20
CA LEU A 153 13.68 6.50 8.45
C LEU A 153 12.44 5.75 9.00
N VAL A 154 11.32 6.45 9.18
CA VAL A 154 10.10 5.85 9.74
C VAL A 154 9.53 4.77 8.83
N ARG A 155 9.55 5.00 7.50
CA ARG A 155 9.13 3.98 6.53
C ARG A 155 10.06 2.78 6.51
N GLY A 156 11.38 2.99 6.62
CA GLY A 156 12.36 1.91 6.66
C GLY A 156 12.16 0.99 7.85
N LEU A 157 11.86 1.53 9.03
CA LEU A 157 11.54 0.72 10.21
C LEU A 157 10.22 -0.03 10.03
N ALA A 158 9.15 0.64 9.60
CA ALA A 158 7.84 0.00 9.39
C ALA A 158 7.93 -1.12 8.33
N HIS A 159 8.72 -0.93 7.28
CA HIS A 159 8.98 -1.95 6.26
C HIS A 159 9.73 -3.14 6.85
N GLY A 160 10.82 -2.91 7.58
CA GLY A 160 11.58 -3.97 8.24
C GLY A 160 10.74 -4.75 9.25
N ALA A 161 9.92 -4.07 10.05
CA ALA A 161 9.00 -4.69 10.99
C ALA A 161 7.97 -5.59 10.28
N ALA A 162 7.38 -5.12 9.18
CA ALA A 162 6.43 -5.90 8.39
C ALA A 162 7.10 -7.12 7.75
N ASP A 163 8.28 -6.98 7.15
CA ASP A 163 9.02 -8.06 6.50
C ASP A 163 9.45 -9.14 7.50
N LEU A 164 9.97 -8.75 8.67
CA LEU A 164 10.31 -9.65 9.75
C LEU A 164 9.08 -10.40 10.28
N ALA A 165 7.93 -9.74 10.38
CA ALA A 165 6.70 -10.38 10.81
C ALA A 165 6.20 -11.40 9.77
N LEU A 166 6.22 -11.05 8.48
CA LEU A 166 5.85 -11.94 7.37
C LEU A 166 6.75 -13.18 7.29
N SER A 167 8.02 -13.01 7.65
CA SER A 167 9.01 -14.10 7.70
C SER A 167 8.96 -14.91 9.00
N GLY A 168 8.05 -14.56 9.94
CA GLY A 168 7.90 -15.26 11.23
C GLY A 168 8.99 -14.95 12.26
N HIS A 169 9.85 -13.95 11.99
CA HIS A 169 10.94 -13.56 12.89
C HIS A 169 10.51 -12.51 13.93
N LEU A 170 9.37 -11.89 13.78
CA LEU A 170 8.84 -10.87 14.67
C LEU A 170 7.41 -11.22 15.08
N LYS A 171 7.23 -11.58 16.36
CA LYS A 171 5.92 -11.83 16.97
C LYS A 171 6.01 -11.68 18.49
N SER A 172 4.90 -11.28 19.11
CA SER A 172 4.77 -11.25 20.57
C SER A 172 5.05 -12.64 21.17
N GLY A 173 5.86 -12.70 22.21
CA GLY A 173 6.31 -13.96 22.84
C GLY A 173 7.33 -14.76 22.01
N GLY A 174 7.77 -14.27 20.85
CA GLY A 174 8.86 -14.86 20.05
C GLY A 174 10.23 -14.31 20.43
N LYS A 175 11.26 -14.63 19.64
CA LYS A 175 12.64 -14.19 19.90
C LYS A 175 12.80 -12.67 20.00
N GLY A 176 12.03 -11.89 19.23
CA GLY A 176 12.05 -10.43 19.26
C GLY A 176 11.19 -9.84 20.37
N ASN A 177 10.30 -10.64 20.98
CA ASN A 177 9.31 -10.24 21.98
C ASN A 177 8.59 -8.91 21.63
N ALA A 178 8.37 -8.67 20.37
CA ALA A 178 7.70 -7.48 19.84
C ALA A 178 6.80 -7.89 18.67
N ASP A 179 5.78 -7.11 18.43
CA ASP A 179 5.01 -7.16 17.21
C ASP A 179 5.29 -5.90 16.36
N PRO A 180 4.97 -5.90 15.08
CA PRO A 180 5.33 -4.79 14.21
C PRO A 180 4.63 -3.46 14.56
N ASP A 181 3.42 -3.49 15.12
CA ASP A 181 2.73 -2.27 15.56
C ASP A 181 3.44 -1.67 16.78
N THR A 182 3.86 -2.49 17.76
CA THR A 182 4.65 -2.05 18.91
C THR A 182 5.97 -1.40 18.49
N LEU A 183 6.69 -1.94 17.51
CA LEU A 183 7.93 -1.33 17.02
C LEU A 183 7.70 0.03 16.36
N VAL A 184 6.57 0.22 15.67
CA VAL A 184 6.18 1.52 15.14
C VAL A 184 5.94 2.50 16.28
N ASP A 185 5.19 2.10 17.31
CA ASP A 185 4.92 2.94 18.48
C ASP A 185 6.19 3.33 19.21
N ASP A 186 7.07 2.39 19.51
CA ASP A 186 8.37 2.63 20.16
C ASP A 186 9.22 3.63 19.36
N LEU A 187 9.28 3.50 18.04
CA LEU A 187 10.01 4.45 17.20
C LEU A 187 9.49 5.87 17.38
N PHE A 188 8.18 6.08 17.26
CA PHE A 188 7.60 7.40 17.37
C PHE A 188 7.72 7.98 18.79
N ASP A 189 7.65 7.14 19.81
CA ASP A 189 7.87 7.57 21.20
C ASP A 189 9.32 8.00 21.46
N TYR A 190 10.31 7.26 20.94
CA TYR A 190 11.72 7.67 20.99
C TYR A 190 12.00 8.95 20.20
N LEU A 191 11.41 9.09 19.02
CA LEU A 191 11.55 10.32 18.23
C LEU A 191 10.94 11.53 18.95
N ARG A 192 9.78 11.37 19.60
CA ARG A 192 9.16 12.44 20.40
C ARG A 192 10.04 12.86 21.60
N LEU A 193 10.64 11.89 22.29
CA LEU A 193 11.59 12.18 23.36
C LEU A 193 12.84 12.91 22.85
N ALA A 194 13.28 12.61 21.63
CA ALA A 194 14.40 13.30 20.99
C ALA A 194 14.05 14.74 20.54
N ALA A 195 12.78 14.98 20.14
CA ALA A 195 12.30 16.31 19.76
C ALA A 195 12.17 17.28 20.95
N ALA A 196 11.99 16.76 22.16
CA ALA A 196 11.84 17.56 23.40
C ALA A 196 13.17 18.08 23.99
N LYS A 197 14.31 17.73 23.39
CA LYS A 197 15.65 18.20 23.82
C LYS A 197 16.11 19.36 23.00
#